data_12860172bef06020e29fe5c39b7a592c
#
_entry.id   12860172bef06020e29fe5c39b7a592c
#
_cell.length_a   1.000
_cell.length_b   1.000
_cell.length_c   1.000
_cell.angle_alpha   90.00
_cell.angle_beta   90.00
_cell.angle_gamma   90.00
#
_symmetry.space_group_name_H-M   'P 1'
#
loop_
_entity.id
_entity.type
_entity.pdbx_description
1 polymer ?
#
loop_
_entity_poly.entity_id
_entity_poly.type
_entity_poly.pdbx_seq_one_letter_code
_entity_poly.pdbx_strand_id
1 'polypeptide(L)'
;MDEMDELDALKVAANTGKLLMENDRVRVLEGTFKPGDIAKMHHHPDHVIYVLKGGKLKATSEGKAQEMDLTEGQVGFFKAEDHEVENIGKTTVDFIVVELKK
;
A
#
# COMPACT_ATOMS: atom_id res chain seq x y z
N MET A 1 7.76 20.77 -6.86
CA MET A 1 7.35 19.39 -6.45
C MET A 1 8.28 18.91 -5.36
N ASP A 2 7.75 18.49 -4.24
CA ASP A 2 8.61 18.05 -3.14
C ASP A 2 8.93 16.54 -3.25
N GLU A 3 9.78 16.06 -2.34
CA GLU A 3 10.22 14.66 -2.38
C GLU A 3 9.07 13.66 -2.21
N MET A 4 8.01 14.04 -1.49
CA MET A 4 6.86 13.16 -1.26
C MET A 4 6.10 12.91 -2.55
N ASP A 5 6.02 13.92 -3.43
CA ASP A 5 5.37 13.71 -4.72
C ASP A 5 6.13 12.72 -5.60
N GLU A 6 7.47 12.71 -5.51
CA GLU A 6 8.30 11.79 -6.29
C GLU A 6 8.13 10.35 -5.83
N LEU A 7 7.86 10.14 -4.54
CA LEU A 7 7.66 8.82 -3.97
C LEU A 7 6.18 8.42 -3.89
N ASP A 8 5.29 9.22 -4.48
CA ASP A 8 3.86 8.92 -4.42
C ASP A 8 3.56 7.52 -4.95
N ALA A 9 2.74 6.79 -4.20
CA ALA A 9 2.42 5.40 -4.50
C ALA A 9 1.87 5.18 -5.91
N LEU A 10 1.04 6.11 -6.40
CA LEU A 10 0.47 5.99 -7.75
C LEU A 10 1.51 6.19 -8.84
N LYS A 11 2.59 6.92 -8.57
CA LYS A 11 3.66 7.14 -9.54
C LYS A 11 4.65 5.98 -9.54
N VAL A 12 5.08 5.57 -8.35
CA VAL A 12 6.13 4.56 -8.22
C VAL A 12 5.58 3.15 -8.35
N ALA A 13 4.42 2.91 -7.77
CA ALA A 13 3.81 1.58 -7.68
C ALA A 13 2.58 1.46 -8.57
N ALA A 14 2.59 2.06 -9.76
CA ALA A 14 1.46 2.02 -10.68
C ALA A 14 1.11 0.60 -11.13
N ASN A 15 2.06 -0.33 -11.06
CA ASN A 15 1.82 -1.73 -11.41
C ASN A 15 0.91 -2.45 -10.40
N THR A 16 0.84 -1.95 -9.16
CA THR A 16 0.05 -2.58 -8.09
C THR A 16 -1.03 -1.66 -7.54
N GLY A 17 -1.00 -0.36 -7.86
CA GLY A 17 -1.91 0.63 -7.30
C GLY A 17 -2.84 1.25 -8.34
N LYS A 18 -4.08 1.47 -7.95
CA LYS A 18 -5.08 2.09 -8.81
C LYS A 18 -5.85 3.13 -8.01
N LEU A 19 -6.02 4.33 -8.59
CA LEU A 19 -6.82 5.37 -7.96
C LEU A 19 -8.31 5.07 -8.15
N LEU A 20 -9.07 5.04 -7.05
CA LEU A 20 -10.50 4.80 -7.07
C LEU A 20 -11.30 6.10 -6.95
N MET A 21 -10.89 6.97 -6.02
CA MET A 21 -11.49 8.30 -5.88
C MET A 21 -10.54 9.21 -5.13
N GLU A 22 -10.76 10.50 -5.27
CA GLU A 22 -9.97 11.51 -4.55
C GLU A 22 -10.80 12.78 -4.38
N ASN A 23 -10.70 13.37 -3.19
CA ASN A 23 -11.27 14.69 -2.94
C ASN A 23 -10.29 15.47 -2.07
N ASP A 24 -10.73 16.58 -1.46
CA ASP A 24 -9.83 17.41 -0.64
C ASP A 24 -9.54 16.81 0.73
N ARG A 25 -10.20 15.73 1.10
CA ARG A 25 -10.06 15.08 2.41
C ARG A 25 -9.31 13.75 2.36
N VAL A 26 -9.55 12.95 1.32
CA VAL A 26 -9.01 11.60 1.21
C VAL A 26 -8.64 11.27 -0.23
N ARG A 27 -7.75 10.30 -0.35
CA ARG A 27 -7.44 9.66 -1.63
C ARG A 27 -7.59 8.15 -1.42
N VAL A 28 -8.45 7.51 -2.21
CA VAL A 28 -8.74 6.08 -2.04
C VAL A 28 -8.10 5.31 -3.19
N LEU A 29 -7.26 4.34 -2.85
CA LEU A 29 -6.55 3.52 -3.80
C LEU A 29 -6.92 2.05 -3.61
N GLU A 30 -6.79 1.26 -4.66
CA GLU A 30 -6.82 -0.19 -4.54
C GLU A 30 -5.42 -0.72 -4.81
N GLY A 31 -4.91 -1.56 -3.90
CA GLY A 31 -3.65 -2.24 -4.09
C GLY A 31 -3.90 -3.70 -4.43
N THR A 32 -3.33 -4.17 -5.53
CA THR A 32 -3.46 -5.56 -5.97
C THR A 32 -2.08 -6.12 -6.25
N PHE A 33 -1.71 -7.15 -5.49
CA PHE A 33 -0.41 -7.79 -5.59
C PHE A 33 -0.59 -9.27 -5.94
N LYS A 34 -0.17 -9.67 -7.13
CA LYS A 34 -0.06 -11.08 -7.48
C LYS A 34 1.20 -11.65 -6.84
N PRO A 35 1.28 -12.96 -6.63
CA PRO A 35 2.52 -13.55 -6.10
C PRO A 35 3.74 -13.09 -6.89
N GLY A 36 4.74 -12.56 -6.16
CA GLY A 36 5.96 -12.04 -6.76
C GLY A 36 5.92 -10.58 -7.14
N ASP A 37 4.77 -9.93 -7.12
CA ASP A 37 4.69 -8.50 -7.43
C ASP A 37 5.39 -7.67 -6.36
N ILE A 38 6.10 -6.64 -6.81
CA ILE A 38 6.83 -5.72 -5.93
C ILE A 38 6.38 -4.29 -6.25
N ALA A 39 5.96 -3.57 -5.20
CA ALA A 39 5.79 -2.13 -5.27
C ALA A 39 7.06 -1.51 -4.69
N LYS A 40 7.87 -0.89 -5.53
CA LYS A 40 9.14 -0.30 -5.10
C LYS A 40 8.90 0.78 -4.07
N MET A 41 9.96 1.20 -3.39
CA MET A 41 9.87 2.20 -2.32
C MET A 41 8.97 3.36 -2.72
N HIS A 42 7.94 3.59 -1.94
CA HIS A 42 6.94 4.64 -2.20
C HIS A 42 6.44 5.20 -0.88
N HIS A 43 5.77 6.34 -0.95
CA HIS A 43 5.28 7.07 0.22
C HIS A 43 3.76 7.00 0.32
N HIS A 44 3.29 6.76 1.55
CA HIS A 44 1.89 6.97 1.91
C HIS A 44 1.82 7.95 3.08
N PRO A 45 0.87 8.89 3.10
CA PRO A 45 0.56 9.62 4.33
C PRO A 45 -0.16 8.69 5.31
N ASP A 46 -0.64 9.20 6.44
CA ASP A 46 -1.48 8.42 7.35
C ASP A 46 -2.62 7.79 6.55
N HIS A 47 -2.88 6.51 6.77
CA HIS A 47 -3.85 5.79 5.95
C HIS A 47 -4.49 4.62 6.69
N VAL A 48 -5.68 4.25 6.20
CA VAL A 48 -6.42 3.08 6.66
C VAL A 48 -6.40 2.04 5.54
N ILE A 49 -6.21 0.78 5.90
CA ILE A 49 -6.26 -0.32 4.94
C ILE A 49 -7.40 -1.27 5.31
N TYR A 50 -8.18 -1.66 4.30
CA TYR A 50 -9.20 -2.69 4.40
C TYR A 50 -8.84 -3.83 3.43
N VAL A 51 -8.68 -5.05 3.95
CA VAL A 51 -8.22 -6.20 3.15
C VAL A 51 -9.41 -6.89 2.48
N LEU A 52 -9.38 -6.96 1.15
CA LEU A 52 -10.39 -7.66 0.36
C LEU A 52 -10.01 -9.12 0.13
N LYS A 53 -8.73 -9.40 -0.16
CA LYS A 53 -8.20 -10.75 -0.34
C LYS A 53 -6.90 -10.85 0.41
N GLY A 54 -6.81 -11.84 1.29
CA GLY A 54 -5.66 -12.01 2.17
C GLY A 54 -4.50 -12.76 1.54
N GLY A 55 -3.40 -12.77 2.27
CA GLY A 55 -2.17 -13.44 1.88
C GLY A 55 -1.01 -12.90 2.67
N LYS A 56 0.21 -13.14 2.17
CA LYS A 56 1.42 -12.75 2.87
C LYS A 56 2.20 -11.70 2.08
N LEU A 57 2.42 -10.55 2.70
CA LEU A 57 3.24 -9.48 2.14
C LEU A 57 4.48 -9.28 3.01
N LYS A 58 5.54 -8.77 2.39
CA LYS A 58 6.73 -8.30 3.11
C LYS A 58 6.85 -6.81 2.86
N ALA A 59 6.84 -6.02 3.93
CA ALA A 59 7.03 -4.58 3.85
C ALA A 59 8.40 -4.23 4.39
N THR A 60 9.14 -3.41 3.65
CA THR A 60 10.47 -2.97 4.06
C THR A 60 10.45 -1.45 4.22
N SER A 61 10.81 -0.97 5.40
CA SER A 61 10.87 0.45 5.71
C SER A 61 12.11 0.70 6.56
N GLU A 62 12.86 1.75 6.24
CA GLU A 62 14.07 2.12 6.96
C GLU A 62 15.06 0.96 7.13
N GLY A 63 15.19 0.15 6.09
CA GLY A 63 16.11 -0.99 6.09
C GLY A 63 15.63 -2.21 6.86
N LYS A 64 14.41 -2.17 7.41
CA LYS A 64 13.85 -3.29 8.17
C LYS A 64 12.69 -3.92 7.42
N ALA A 65 12.74 -5.23 7.24
CA ALA A 65 11.69 -5.97 6.58
C ALA A 65 10.78 -6.62 7.62
N GLN A 66 9.47 -6.57 7.38
CA GLN A 66 8.49 -7.18 8.25
C GLN A 66 7.50 -7.96 7.39
N GLU A 67 7.27 -9.22 7.74
CA GLU A 67 6.26 -10.04 7.09
C GLU A 67 4.90 -9.78 7.74
N MET A 68 3.87 -9.70 6.91
CA MET A 68 2.51 -9.44 7.36
C MET A 68 1.59 -10.51 6.78
N ASP A 69 0.84 -11.18 7.65
CA ASP A 69 -0.23 -12.07 7.24
C ASP A 69 -1.53 -11.28 7.25
N LEU A 70 -2.11 -11.10 6.07
CA LEU A 70 -3.33 -10.32 5.91
C LEU A 70 -4.53 -11.25 5.74
N THR A 71 -5.61 -10.94 6.43
CA THR A 71 -6.84 -11.73 6.43
C THR A 71 -7.97 -10.91 5.82
N GLU A 72 -8.80 -11.53 5.00
CA GLU A 72 -9.97 -10.88 4.42
C GLU A 72 -10.80 -10.21 5.52
N GLY A 73 -11.20 -8.95 5.29
CA GLY A 73 -11.97 -8.17 6.24
C GLY A 73 -11.16 -7.46 7.31
N GLN A 74 -9.85 -7.70 7.36
CA GLN A 74 -8.98 -7.04 8.33
C GLN A 74 -8.88 -5.54 8.04
N VAL A 75 -8.89 -4.73 9.09
CA VAL A 75 -8.76 -3.27 8.98
C VAL A 75 -7.60 -2.82 9.87
N GLY A 76 -6.76 -1.93 9.36
CA GLY A 76 -5.68 -1.36 10.15
C GLY A 76 -5.44 0.10 9.83
N PHE A 77 -4.90 0.82 10.79
CA PHE A 77 -4.43 2.20 10.60
C PHE A 77 -2.92 2.21 10.61
N PHE A 78 -2.32 2.93 9.67
CA PHE A 78 -0.87 3.02 9.55
C PHE A 78 -0.46 4.49 9.46
N LYS A 79 0.60 4.84 10.16
CA LYS A 79 1.16 6.19 10.09
C LYS A 79 1.90 6.38 8.77
N ALA A 80 2.07 7.65 8.39
CA ALA A 80 2.82 8.01 7.19
C ALA A 80 4.19 7.33 7.20
N GLU A 81 4.56 6.73 6.08
CA GLU A 81 5.85 6.07 5.94
C GLU A 81 6.23 5.87 4.48
N ASP A 82 7.53 5.67 4.26
CA ASP A 82 8.04 5.19 3.00
C ASP A 82 8.29 3.70 3.13
N HIS A 83 7.82 2.89 2.20
CA HIS A 83 8.05 1.46 2.24
C HIS A 83 8.07 0.83 0.85
N GLU A 84 8.67 -0.34 0.79
CA GLU A 84 8.62 -1.23 -0.37
C GLU A 84 7.83 -2.46 0.04
N VAL A 85 6.94 -2.94 -0.83
CA VAL A 85 6.07 -4.06 -0.50
C VAL A 85 6.19 -5.13 -1.57
N GLU A 86 6.31 -6.39 -1.12
CA GLU A 86 6.41 -7.54 -2.01
C GLU A 86 5.42 -8.62 -1.57
N ASN A 87 4.73 -9.23 -2.54
CA ASN A 87 3.91 -10.40 -2.25
C ASN A 87 4.80 -11.63 -2.24
N ILE A 88 5.06 -12.15 -1.04
CA ILE A 88 5.92 -13.33 -0.83
C ILE A 88 5.10 -14.61 -0.62
N GLY A 89 3.77 -14.51 -0.74
CA GLY A 89 2.86 -15.64 -0.57
C GLY A 89 2.50 -16.30 -1.88
N LYS A 90 1.43 -17.07 -1.85
CA LYS A 90 0.97 -17.88 -3.00
C LYS A 90 -0.37 -17.39 -3.57
N THR A 91 -1.00 -16.42 -2.92
CA THR A 91 -2.31 -15.91 -3.35
C THR A 91 -2.20 -14.44 -3.71
N THR A 92 -3.12 -13.97 -4.56
CA THR A 92 -3.24 -12.55 -4.85
C THR A 92 -3.78 -11.83 -3.63
N VAL A 93 -3.11 -10.76 -3.22
CA VAL A 93 -3.54 -9.90 -2.13
C VAL A 93 -4.18 -8.65 -2.73
N ASP A 94 -5.34 -8.29 -2.21
CA ASP A 94 -6.10 -7.14 -2.70
C ASP A 94 -6.62 -6.35 -1.51
N PHE A 95 -6.45 -5.03 -1.52
CA PHE A 95 -6.88 -4.19 -0.40
C PHE A 95 -7.22 -2.78 -0.86
N ILE A 96 -8.02 -2.10 -0.04
CA ILE A 96 -8.35 -0.70 -0.24
C ILE A 96 -7.52 0.12 0.73
N VAL A 97 -6.92 1.19 0.24
CA VAL A 97 -6.15 2.14 1.04
C VAL A 97 -6.88 3.47 1.03
N VAL A 98 -7.18 3.99 2.21
CA VAL A 98 -7.75 5.34 2.35
C VAL A 98 -6.66 6.24 2.92
N GLU A 99 -6.06 7.06 2.06
CA GLU A 99 -5.03 8.03 2.47
C GLU A 99 -5.71 9.30 2.97
N LEU A 100 -5.28 9.78 4.12
CA LEU A 100 -5.86 10.97 4.73
C LEU A 100 -5.08 12.21 4.28
N LYS A 101 -5.80 13.21 3.83
CA LYS A 101 -5.21 14.51 3.48
C LYS A 101 -5.39 15.46 4.65
N LYS A 102 -4.44 16.34 4.81
CA LYS A 102 -4.52 17.36 5.88
C LYS A 102 -5.18 18.62 5.38
#